data_6d122ff949e1820df6e0fb39a0f06a69
#
_entry.id   6d122ff949e1820df6e0fb39a0f06a69
#
_cell.length_a   1.000
_cell.length_b   1.000
_cell.length_c   1.000
_cell.angle_alpha   90.00
_cell.angle_beta   90.00
_cell.angle_gamma   90.00
#
_symmetry.space_group_name_H-M   'P 1'
#
loop_
_entity.id
_entity.type
_entity.pdbx_description
1 polymer ?
#
loop_
_entity_poly.entity_id
_entity_poly.type
_entity_poly.pdbx_seq_one_letter_code
_entity_poly.pdbx_strand_id
1 'polypeptide(L)'
;MMTPEQKFARWVRVSIAAFLVIFAWFIVADIWIPLTPDSTVMRVVTPVSSRVSGYVSQVHVHNNSQVKKGDLLYELDPTPFINKVEATQIALEQAKLSNQQLDAQIASVRANLRTAQFNARNDKTTFDRYQRLSAMQNVSQADLDKVRTAWQTSEQSVSALNASIQNLLIQRGERDENRNVTLQKYRNALEEAQLNLGWSKVYAQTDGTVSNLQLSPGLYATAATPLLALVSHQTDIVADFREKSLRHTRVDTDAAVVFDAMPGKVFSARVTSSDAGILAGQEQVNGQLSQPEQSTRWVRDAQRMRIHVALNEPLDTPLPTGARATVQLYNSEGMFARTFAGAQIHLVSWLHYVY
;
A
#
# COMPACT_ATOMS: atom_id res chain seq x y z
N MET A 1 -42.61 -64.89 31.16
CA MET A 1 -42.55 -63.49 31.65
C MET A 1 -41.12 -63.23 32.16
N MET A 2 -40.47 -62.18 31.72
CA MET A 2 -39.13 -61.82 32.23
C MET A 2 -39.23 -61.31 33.65
N THR A 3 -38.35 -61.77 34.51
CA THR A 3 -38.23 -61.27 35.91
C THR A 3 -37.83 -59.80 35.93
N PRO A 4 -38.13 -59.02 36.96
CA PRO A 4 -37.74 -57.61 37.10
C PRO A 4 -36.24 -57.42 36.94
N GLU A 5 -35.41 -58.30 37.47
CA GLU A 5 -33.95 -58.28 37.30
C GLU A 5 -33.47 -58.49 35.88
N GLN A 6 -34.13 -59.36 35.13
CA GLN A 6 -33.84 -59.60 33.71
C GLN A 6 -34.22 -58.39 32.85
N LYS A 7 -35.29 -57.67 33.19
CA LYS A 7 -35.68 -56.42 32.53
C LYS A 7 -34.65 -55.33 32.80
N PHE A 8 -34.24 -55.17 34.04
CA PHE A 8 -33.23 -54.20 34.42
C PHE A 8 -31.90 -54.49 33.71
N ALA A 9 -31.39 -55.72 33.75
CA ALA A 9 -30.16 -56.11 33.08
C ALA A 9 -30.25 -55.90 31.55
N ARG A 10 -31.42 -56.06 30.91
CA ARG A 10 -31.62 -55.75 29.51
C ARG A 10 -31.55 -54.25 29.23
N TRP A 11 -32.20 -53.41 30.06
CA TRP A 11 -32.13 -51.96 29.90
C TRP A 11 -30.69 -51.44 30.09
N VAL A 12 -29.95 -51.94 31.08
CA VAL A 12 -28.53 -51.57 31.28
C VAL A 12 -27.67 -51.95 30.06
N ARG A 13 -27.84 -53.18 29.51
CA ARG A 13 -27.12 -53.57 28.30
C ARG A 13 -27.46 -52.70 27.08
N VAL A 14 -28.76 -52.36 26.90
CA VAL A 14 -29.21 -51.50 25.82
C VAL A 14 -28.62 -50.10 25.97
N SER A 15 -28.62 -49.55 27.19
CA SER A 15 -28.01 -48.22 27.49
C SER A 15 -26.51 -48.21 27.24
N ILE A 16 -25.79 -49.27 27.63
CA ILE A 16 -24.36 -49.38 27.35
C ILE A 16 -24.11 -49.52 25.83
N ALA A 17 -24.87 -50.32 25.17
CA ALA A 17 -24.76 -50.48 23.70
C ALA A 17 -25.06 -49.15 22.97
N ALA A 18 -26.11 -48.44 23.37
CA ALA A 18 -26.45 -47.13 22.82
C ALA A 18 -25.32 -46.11 23.10
N PHE A 19 -24.77 -46.08 24.32
CA PHE A 19 -23.65 -45.24 24.64
C PHE A 19 -22.43 -45.53 23.74
N LEU A 20 -22.04 -46.79 23.57
CA LEU A 20 -20.92 -47.18 22.73
C LEU A 20 -21.14 -46.81 21.26
N VAL A 21 -22.37 -46.96 20.74
CA VAL A 21 -22.73 -46.54 19.37
C VAL A 21 -22.61 -45.04 19.22
N ILE A 22 -23.15 -44.24 20.17
CA ILE A 22 -23.04 -42.78 20.15
C ILE A 22 -21.59 -42.36 20.28
N PHE A 23 -20.81 -42.98 21.15
CA PHE A 23 -19.37 -42.67 21.33
C PHE A 23 -18.56 -42.96 20.07
N ALA A 24 -18.76 -44.14 19.47
CA ALA A 24 -18.12 -44.47 18.20
C ALA A 24 -18.53 -43.51 17.09
N TRP A 25 -19.80 -43.09 17.08
CA TRP A 25 -20.32 -42.10 16.16
C TRP A 25 -19.56 -40.75 16.32
N PHE A 26 -19.38 -40.22 17.53
CA PHE A 26 -18.67 -38.95 17.75
C PHE A 26 -17.24 -39.01 17.22
N ILE A 27 -16.53 -40.14 17.40
CA ILE A 27 -15.18 -40.31 16.87
C ILE A 27 -15.16 -40.29 15.34
N VAL A 28 -16.10 -40.98 14.69
CA VAL A 28 -16.19 -41.03 13.23
C VAL A 28 -16.62 -39.70 12.66
N ALA A 29 -17.57 -39.03 13.29
CA ALA A 29 -18.10 -37.74 12.87
C ALA A 29 -17.01 -36.64 12.88
N ASP A 30 -16.14 -36.59 13.90
CA ASP A 30 -15.05 -35.60 14.00
C ASP A 30 -14.03 -35.72 12.83
N ILE A 31 -13.95 -36.86 12.17
CA ILE A 31 -13.01 -37.10 11.05
C ILE A 31 -13.70 -36.88 9.68
N TRP A 32 -14.92 -37.38 9.50
CA TRP A 32 -15.56 -37.42 8.19
C TRP A 32 -16.57 -36.30 7.95
N ILE A 33 -17.16 -35.77 9.00
CA ILE A 33 -18.15 -34.70 8.96
C ILE A 33 -17.87 -33.64 10.05
N PRO A 34 -16.64 -33.09 10.08
CA PRO A 34 -16.24 -32.19 11.16
C PRO A 34 -17.12 -30.93 11.15
N LEU A 35 -17.48 -30.50 12.37
CA LEU A 35 -18.26 -29.30 12.61
C LEU A 35 -17.52 -28.43 13.62
N THR A 36 -17.51 -27.11 13.36
CA THR A 36 -16.93 -26.14 14.29
C THR A 36 -17.87 -24.95 14.50
N PRO A 37 -18.17 -24.58 15.75
CA PRO A 37 -18.85 -23.33 16.09
C PRO A 37 -17.87 -22.14 16.14
N ASP A 38 -16.56 -22.40 16.08
CA ASP A 38 -15.53 -21.36 16.12
C ASP A 38 -15.31 -20.81 14.72
N SER A 39 -16.35 -20.14 14.20
CA SER A 39 -16.34 -19.54 12.88
C SER A 39 -16.93 -18.13 12.92
N THR A 40 -16.38 -17.25 12.13
CA THR A 40 -16.80 -15.85 12.07
C THR A 40 -16.83 -15.33 10.63
N VAL A 41 -17.77 -14.42 10.41
CA VAL A 41 -17.82 -13.65 9.16
C VAL A 41 -16.71 -12.61 9.18
N MET A 42 -15.84 -12.65 8.21
CA MET A 42 -14.81 -11.63 7.99
C MET A 42 -15.07 -10.86 6.72
N ARG A 43 -14.69 -9.60 6.72
CA ARG A 43 -14.67 -8.74 5.54
C ARG A 43 -13.39 -7.96 5.54
N VAL A 44 -12.87 -7.67 4.37
CA VAL A 44 -11.69 -6.81 4.25
C VAL A 44 -12.07 -5.41 4.72
N VAL A 45 -11.35 -4.93 5.72
CA VAL A 45 -11.50 -3.58 6.26
C VAL A 45 -10.30 -2.78 5.80
N THR A 46 -10.55 -1.77 4.97
CA THR A 46 -9.52 -0.86 4.45
C THR A 46 -9.54 0.43 5.26
N PRO A 47 -8.52 0.73 6.06
CA PRO A 47 -8.41 2.00 6.76
C PRO A 47 -8.14 3.11 5.75
N VAL A 48 -8.87 4.22 5.86
CA VAL A 48 -8.72 5.40 5.00
C VAL A 48 -8.09 6.54 5.80
N SER A 49 -6.94 7.00 5.33
CA SER A 49 -6.22 8.14 5.87
C SER A 49 -5.91 9.16 4.78
N SER A 50 -5.72 10.41 5.16
CA SER A 50 -5.18 11.42 4.26
C SER A 50 -3.68 11.21 4.04
N ARG A 51 -3.18 11.60 2.86
CA ARG A 51 -1.73 11.64 2.56
C ARG A 51 -1.07 12.92 3.03
N VAL A 52 -1.86 13.98 3.25
CA VAL A 52 -1.41 15.29 3.74
C VAL A 52 -2.18 15.67 4.98
N SER A 53 -1.57 16.49 5.85
CA SER A 53 -2.23 16.98 7.06
C SER A 53 -2.93 18.30 6.78
N GLY A 54 -4.11 18.52 7.40
CA GLY A 54 -4.86 19.74 7.26
C GLY A 54 -6.19 19.70 8.01
N TYR A 55 -6.88 20.82 8.08
CA TYR A 55 -8.22 20.88 8.65
C TYR A 55 -9.25 20.32 7.67
N VAL A 56 -10.17 19.50 8.16
CA VAL A 56 -11.30 19.00 7.37
C VAL A 56 -12.25 20.15 7.08
N SER A 57 -12.46 20.45 5.79
CA SER A 57 -13.41 21.48 5.35
C SER A 57 -14.80 20.92 5.16
N GLN A 58 -14.93 19.76 4.51
CA GLN A 58 -16.20 19.10 4.21
C GLN A 58 -16.09 17.58 4.30
N VAL A 59 -17.19 16.95 4.74
CA VAL A 59 -17.36 15.50 4.77
C VAL A 59 -18.57 15.14 3.93
N HIS A 60 -18.39 14.30 2.92
CA HIS A 60 -19.42 13.97 1.92
C HIS A 60 -20.13 12.64 2.20
N VAL A 61 -19.67 11.89 3.18
CA VAL A 61 -20.20 10.57 3.54
C VAL A 61 -20.66 10.53 4.99
N HIS A 62 -21.53 9.56 5.29
CA HIS A 62 -22.01 9.29 6.64
C HIS A 62 -21.64 7.87 7.04
N ASN A 63 -21.70 7.59 8.33
CA ASN A 63 -21.49 6.22 8.81
C ASN A 63 -22.54 5.28 8.18
N ASN A 64 -22.14 4.11 7.75
CA ASN A 64 -22.95 3.11 7.03
C ASN A 64 -23.38 3.49 5.59
N SER A 65 -22.89 4.60 5.00
CA SER A 65 -23.14 4.88 3.59
C SER A 65 -22.34 3.93 2.69
N GLN A 66 -22.95 3.51 1.59
CA GLN A 66 -22.29 2.72 0.56
C GLN A 66 -21.54 3.67 -0.39
N VAL A 67 -20.30 3.34 -0.69
CA VAL A 67 -19.44 4.11 -1.59
C VAL A 67 -18.80 3.18 -2.63
N LYS A 68 -18.55 3.74 -3.81
CA LYS A 68 -17.80 3.10 -4.89
C LYS A 68 -16.37 3.64 -4.93
N LYS A 69 -15.47 2.87 -5.50
CA LYS A 69 -14.12 3.33 -5.80
C LYS A 69 -14.15 4.62 -6.61
N GLY A 70 -13.48 5.65 -6.12
CA GLY A 70 -13.42 6.98 -6.74
C GLY A 70 -14.42 7.97 -6.16
N ASP A 71 -15.33 7.58 -5.29
CA ASP A 71 -16.24 8.51 -4.62
C ASP A 71 -15.46 9.40 -3.64
N LEU A 72 -15.82 10.69 -3.60
CA LEU A 72 -15.22 11.66 -2.70
C LEU A 72 -15.75 11.45 -1.28
N LEU A 73 -14.83 11.21 -0.34
CA LEU A 73 -15.17 10.94 1.06
C LEU A 73 -15.17 12.22 1.90
N TYR A 74 -14.08 12.95 1.85
CA TYR A 74 -13.93 14.22 2.55
C TYR A 74 -12.86 15.09 1.89
N GLU A 75 -12.91 16.38 2.19
CA GLU A 75 -11.95 17.38 1.71
C GLU A 75 -11.27 18.07 2.89
N LEU A 76 -9.98 18.31 2.74
CA LEU A 76 -9.22 19.20 3.61
C LEU A 76 -9.29 20.63 3.08
N ASP A 77 -9.04 21.61 3.92
CA ASP A 77 -8.91 23.01 3.49
C ASP A 77 -7.83 23.13 2.41
N PRO A 78 -8.19 23.46 1.17
CA PRO A 78 -7.24 23.52 0.07
C PRO A 78 -6.37 24.78 0.09
N THR A 79 -6.73 25.81 0.88
CA THR A 79 -6.10 27.14 0.86
C THR A 79 -4.57 27.08 1.05
N PRO A 80 -4.01 26.37 2.05
CA PRO A 80 -2.57 26.30 2.21
C PRO A 80 -1.86 25.63 1.02
N PHE A 81 -2.50 24.63 0.41
CA PHE A 81 -1.95 23.90 -0.74
C PHE A 81 -2.00 24.74 -2.01
N ILE A 82 -3.09 25.51 -2.24
CA ILE A 82 -3.20 26.46 -3.36
C ILE A 82 -2.10 27.52 -3.26
N ASN A 83 -1.92 28.13 -2.09
CA ASN A 83 -0.89 29.11 -1.86
C ASN A 83 0.53 28.53 -2.10
N LYS A 84 0.74 27.26 -1.76
CA LYS A 84 2.01 26.57 -2.02
C LYS A 84 2.26 26.35 -3.51
N VAL A 85 1.24 25.94 -4.27
CA VAL A 85 1.32 25.79 -5.73
C VAL A 85 1.66 27.15 -6.36
N GLU A 86 0.99 28.22 -5.98
CA GLU A 86 1.27 29.57 -6.51
C GLU A 86 2.69 30.03 -6.18
N ALA A 87 3.15 29.82 -4.94
CA ALA A 87 4.50 30.19 -4.53
C ALA A 87 5.58 29.42 -5.31
N THR A 88 5.38 28.12 -5.57
CA THR A 88 6.32 27.31 -6.36
C THR A 88 6.27 27.64 -7.85
N GLN A 89 5.10 28.02 -8.37
CA GLN A 89 4.94 28.52 -9.74
C GLN A 89 5.76 29.81 -9.94
N ILE A 90 5.62 30.77 -9.03
CA ILE A 90 6.38 32.04 -9.05
C ILE A 90 7.89 31.75 -8.98
N ALA A 91 8.32 30.84 -8.12
CA ALA A 91 9.74 30.46 -8.00
C ALA A 91 10.31 29.85 -9.31
N LEU A 92 9.52 29.03 -10.03
CA LEU A 92 9.88 28.51 -11.33
C LEU A 92 10.05 29.63 -12.38
N GLU A 93 9.09 30.58 -12.42
CA GLU A 93 9.17 31.72 -13.35
C GLU A 93 10.39 32.62 -13.05
N GLN A 94 10.69 32.87 -11.77
CA GLN A 94 11.91 33.61 -11.36
C GLN A 94 13.19 32.88 -11.82
N ALA A 95 13.25 31.56 -11.71
CA ALA A 95 14.40 30.79 -12.20
C ALA A 95 14.55 30.88 -13.73
N LYS A 96 13.45 30.86 -14.48
CA LYS A 96 13.48 31.08 -15.94
C LYS A 96 14.00 32.47 -16.31
N LEU A 97 13.50 33.51 -15.63
CA LEU A 97 13.97 34.90 -15.83
C LEU A 97 15.45 35.03 -15.51
N SER A 98 15.94 34.41 -14.45
CA SER A 98 17.37 34.38 -14.11
C SER A 98 18.21 33.76 -15.24
N ASN A 99 17.75 32.64 -15.81
CA ASN A 99 18.43 32.02 -16.95
C ASN A 99 18.44 32.93 -18.19
N GLN A 100 17.36 33.68 -18.47
CA GLN A 100 17.32 34.67 -19.55
C GLN A 100 18.31 35.82 -19.33
N GLN A 101 18.46 36.28 -18.08
CA GLN A 101 19.44 37.28 -17.71
C GLN A 101 20.87 36.79 -17.95
N LEU A 102 21.18 35.54 -17.58
CA LEU A 102 22.47 34.93 -17.86
C LEU A 102 22.72 34.78 -19.38
N ASP A 103 21.73 34.43 -20.15
CA ASP A 103 21.83 34.34 -21.62
C ASP A 103 22.16 35.74 -22.22
N ALA A 104 21.54 36.80 -21.71
CA ALA A 104 21.83 38.19 -22.12
C ALA A 104 23.27 38.62 -21.73
N GLN A 105 23.72 38.26 -20.51
CA GLN A 105 25.09 38.51 -20.07
C GLN A 105 26.12 37.77 -20.93
N ILE A 106 25.89 36.48 -21.23
CA ILE A 106 26.72 35.68 -22.11
C ILE A 106 26.83 36.33 -23.50
N ALA A 107 25.73 36.83 -24.04
CA ALA A 107 25.70 37.52 -25.33
C ALA A 107 26.56 38.81 -25.31
N SER A 108 26.48 39.59 -24.22
CA SER A 108 27.27 40.81 -24.04
C SER A 108 28.76 40.49 -23.96
N VAL A 109 29.17 39.52 -23.09
CA VAL A 109 30.58 39.14 -22.97
C VAL A 109 31.15 38.54 -24.27
N ARG A 110 30.35 37.82 -25.06
CA ARG A 110 30.72 37.33 -26.38
C ARG A 110 30.96 38.46 -27.39
N ALA A 111 30.22 39.57 -27.29
CA ALA A 111 30.45 40.75 -28.11
C ALA A 111 31.80 41.39 -27.75
N ASN A 112 32.08 41.54 -26.46
CA ASN A 112 33.37 42.05 -25.99
C ASN A 112 34.54 41.15 -26.39
N LEU A 113 34.36 39.81 -26.32
CA LEU A 113 35.37 38.85 -26.76
C LEU A 113 35.71 39.04 -28.24
N ARG A 114 34.70 39.22 -29.10
CA ARG A 114 34.94 39.49 -30.53
C ARG A 114 35.81 40.75 -30.74
N THR A 115 35.52 41.85 -30.03
CA THR A 115 36.33 43.08 -30.06
C THR A 115 37.76 42.80 -29.60
N ALA A 116 37.96 42.11 -28.48
CA ALA A 116 39.30 41.75 -27.98
C ALA A 116 40.07 40.86 -28.97
N GLN A 117 39.37 39.91 -29.64
CA GLN A 117 40.00 39.07 -30.68
C GLN A 117 40.46 39.87 -31.89
N PHE A 118 39.69 40.90 -32.32
CA PHE A 118 40.12 41.81 -33.40
C PHE A 118 41.36 42.62 -32.98
N ASN A 119 41.38 43.14 -31.75
CA ASN A 119 42.53 43.87 -31.22
C ASN A 119 43.78 42.97 -31.17
N ALA A 120 43.66 41.77 -30.55
CA ALA A 120 44.76 40.81 -30.47
C ALA A 120 45.31 40.42 -31.84
N ARG A 121 44.45 40.25 -32.88
CA ARG A 121 44.86 39.95 -34.26
C ARG A 121 45.62 41.13 -34.86
N ASN A 122 45.18 42.39 -34.63
CA ASN A 122 45.83 43.57 -35.12
C ASN A 122 47.23 43.76 -34.46
N ASP A 123 47.29 43.60 -33.13
CA ASP A 123 48.52 43.70 -32.36
C ASP A 123 49.53 42.62 -32.79
N LYS A 124 49.06 41.40 -33.01
CA LYS A 124 49.90 40.32 -33.57
C LYS A 124 50.45 40.67 -34.92
N THR A 125 49.62 41.16 -35.83
CA THR A 125 50.08 41.57 -37.16
C THR A 125 51.13 42.66 -37.08
N THR A 126 51.00 43.61 -36.14
CA THR A 126 51.94 44.64 -35.86
C THR A 126 53.25 44.08 -35.30
N PHE A 127 53.16 43.19 -34.32
CA PHE A 127 54.33 42.49 -33.77
C PHE A 127 55.10 41.70 -34.87
N ASP A 128 54.44 40.92 -35.67
CA ASP A 128 55.01 40.12 -36.74
C ASP A 128 55.71 41.01 -37.80
N ARG A 129 55.20 42.22 -38.05
CA ARG A 129 55.83 43.25 -38.91
C ARG A 129 57.12 43.79 -38.26
N TYR A 130 57.05 44.21 -37.00
CA TYR A 130 58.22 44.74 -36.27
C TYR A 130 59.31 43.69 -36.08
N GLN A 131 58.95 42.43 -35.87
CA GLN A 131 59.89 41.31 -35.80
C GLN A 131 60.72 41.16 -37.08
N ARG A 132 60.04 41.26 -38.24
CA ARG A 132 60.72 41.22 -39.55
C ARG A 132 61.60 42.42 -39.77
N LEU A 133 61.21 43.66 -39.37
CA LEU A 133 62.00 44.88 -39.47
C LEU A 133 63.19 44.86 -38.53
N SER A 134 63.04 44.29 -37.33
CA SER A 134 64.17 44.14 -36.38
C SER A 134 65.26 43.20 -36.90
N ALA A 135 64.82 42.10 -37.59
CA ALA A 135 65.82 41.24 -38.27
C ALA A 135 66.63 41.95 -39.38
N MET A 136 66.07 43.01 -39.94
CA MET A 136 66.79 43.92 -40.90
C MET A 136 67.46 45.13 -40.26
N GLN A 137 67.52 45.18 -38.90
CA GLN A 137 68.08 46.28 -38.10
C GLN A 137 67.38 47.64 -38.32
N ASN A 138 66.11 47.67 -38.79
CA ASN A 138 65.43 48.93 -39.10
C ASN A 138 64.50 49.44 -37.98
N VAL A 139 64.49 48.79 -36.83
CA VAL A 139 63.69 49.22 -35.62
C VAL A 139 64.53 48.99 -34.35
N SER A 140 64.23 49.76 -33.30
CA SER A 140 64.89 49.58 -32.00
C SER A 140 64.38 48.36 -31.24
N GLN A 141 65.21 47.77 -30.34
CA GLN A 141 64.77 46.65 -29.49
C GLN A 141 63.63 47.08 -28.57
N ALA A 142 63.67 48.34 -28.07
CA ALA A 142 62.61 48.91 -27.23
C ALA A 142 61.25 48.96 -27.91
N ASP A 143 61.22 49.27 -29.22
CA ASP A 143 59.99 49.30 -30.00
C ASP A 143 59.44 47.86 -30.24
N LEU A 144 60.37 46.93 -30.49
CA LEU A 144 59.95 45.50 -30.62
C LEU A 144 59.35 44.97 -29.32
N ASP A 145 59.99 45.29 -28.17
CA ASP A 145 59.48 44.83 -26.85
C ASP A 145 58.16 45.51 -26.50
N LYS A 146 57.91 46.73 -26.85
CA LYS A 146 56.68 47.46 -26.70
C LYS A 146 55.51 46.75 -27.45
N VAL A 147 55.69 46.44 -28.75
CA VAL A 147 54.63 45.80 -29.53
C VAL A 147 54.44 44.35 -29.14
N ARG A 148 55.47 43.64 -28.64
CA ARG A 148 55.37 42.32 -28.05
C ARG A 148 54.48 42.36 -26.78
N THR A 149 54.74 43.28 -25.87
CA THR A 149 53.96 43.45 -24.67
C THR A 149 52.50 43.80 -24.97
N ALA A 150 52.24 44.68 -25.98
CA ALA A 150 50.90 45.02 -26.38
C ALA A 150 50.14 43.78 -26.92
N TRP A 151 50.78 42.98 -27.78
CA TRP A 151 50.16 41.74 -28.26
C TRP A 151 49.90 40.74 -27.09
N GLN A 152 50.88 40.50 -26.23
CA GLN A 152 50.70 39.61 -25.07
C GLN A 152 49.54 40.06 -24.15
N THR A 153 49.42 41.38 -23.92
CA THR A 153 48.33 41.95 -23.09
C THR A 153 46.99 41.75 -23.77
N SER A 154 46.88 41.91 -25.08
CA SER A 154 45.63 41.70 -25.81
C SER A 154 45.24 40.21 -25.86
N GLU A 155 46.19 39.27 -25.93
CA GLU A 155 45.92 37.82 -25.80
C GLU A 155 45.41 37.45 -24.40
N GLN A 156 46.01 38.03 -23.35
CA GLN A 156 45.50 37.81 -21.97
C GLN A 156 44.08 38.33 -21.82
N SER A 157 43.71 39.43 -22.42
CA SER A 157 42.33 39.94 -22.43
C SER A 157 41.37 38.96 -23.09
N VAL A 158 41.75 38.35 -24.23
CA VAL A 158 40.92 37.28 -24.88
C VAL A 158 40.76 36.09 -23.96
N SER A 159 41.83 35.64 -23.29
CA SER A 159 41.79 34.52 -22.33
C SER A 159 40.86 34.80 -21.14
N ALA A 160 40.95 35.99 -20.54
CA ALA A 160 40.09 36.42 -19.45
C ALA A 160 38.62 36.45 -19.79
N LEU A 161 38.25 36.95 -21.00
CA LEU A 161 36.89 36.98 -21.49
C LEU A 161 36.35 35.56 -21.78
N ASN A 162 37.18 34.65 -22.31
CA ASN A 162 36.80 33.24 -22.49
C ASN A 162 36.50 32.59 -21.12
N ALA A 163 37.35 32.80 -20.11
CA ALA A 163 37.11 32.29 -18.77
C ALA A 163 35.78 32.84 -18.17
N SER A 164 35.51 34.14 -18.38
CA SER A 164 34.25 34.76 -17.96
C SER A 164 33.01 34.10 -18.62
N ILE A 165 33.09 33.83 -19.93
CA ILE A 165 32.02 33.13 -20.65
C ILE A 165 31.80 31.72 -20.08
N GLN A 166 32.88 30.97 -19.82
CA GLN A 166 32.78 29.65 -19.23
C GLN A 166 32.09 29.67 -17.84
N ASN A 167 32.46 30.63 -16.99
CA ASN A 167 31.81 30.81 -15.70
C ASN A 167 30.29 31.07 -15.82
N LEU A 168 29.89 31.94 -16.73
CA LEU A 168 28.49 32.25 -16.98
C LEU A 168 27.73 31.04 -17.57
N LEU A 169 28.38 30.26 -18.43
CA LEU A 169 27.78 29.02 -18.96
C LEU A 169 27.58 27.98 -17.87
N ILE A 170 28.50 27.83 -16.93
CA ILE A 170 28.37 26.94 -15.79
C ILE A 170 27.21 27.40 -14.88
N GLN A 171 27.09 28.68 -14.57
CA GLN A 171 26.01 29.25 -13.79
C GLN A 171 24.65 29.07 -14.44
N ARG A 172 24.59 29.26 -15.75
CA ARG A 172 23.38 29.10 -16.54
C ARG A 172 22.95 27.65 -16.65
N GLY A 173 23.89 26.69 -16.69
CA GLY A 173 23.65 25.27 -16.90
C GLY A 173 23.24 24.94 -18.33
N GLU A 174 22.60 23.77 -18.51
CA GLU A 174 22.14 23.30 -19.83
C GLU A 174 21.12 24.27 -20.46
N ARG A 175 21.23 24.44 -21.79
CA ARG A 175 20.27 25.28 -22.54
C ARG A 175 18.90 24.64 -22.65
N ASP A 176 18.86 23.33 -22.81
CA ASP A 176 17.62 22.58 -22.82
C ASP A 176 16.96 22.70 -21.43
N GLU A 177 15.81 23.31 -21.38
CA GLU A 177 15.04 23.48 -20.12
C GLU A 177 14.74 22.16 -19.42
N ASN A 178 14.61 21.06 -20.17
CA ASN A 178 14.34 19.73 -19.63
C ASN A 178 15.59 19.07 -19.03
N ARG A 179 16.78 19.60 -19.35
CA ARG A 179 18.08 19.14 -18.84
C ARG A 179 18.70 20.11 -17.83
N ASN A 180 18.14 21.30 -17.73
CA ASN A 180 18.62 22.30 -16.77
C ASN A 180 18.26 21.91 -15.34
N VAL A 181 19.26 21.53 -14.55
CA VAL A 181 19.11 21.01 -13.19
C VAL A 181 18.37 22.01 -12.29
N THR A 182 18.64 23.31 -12.43
CA THR A 182 17.97 24.35 -11.63
C THR A 182 16.49 24.42 -11.96
N LEU A 183 16.10 24.41 -13.23
CA LEU A 183 14.70 24.41 -13.65
C LEU A 183 13.99 23.11 -13.27
N GLN A 184 14.66 21.96 -13.38
CA GLN A 184 14.11 20.69 -12.93
C GLN A 184 13.79 20.69 -11.43
N LYS A 185 14.68 21.25 -10.61
CA LYS A 185 14.42 21.39 -9.16
C LYS A 185 13.12 22.13 -8.88
N TYR A 186 12.90 23.27 -9.56
CA TYR A 186 11.66 24.05 -9.35
C TYR A 186 10.43 23.39 -9.98
N ARG A 187 10.57 22.69 -11.10
CA ARG A 187 9.47 21.88 -11.68
C ARG A 187 9.04 20.76 -10.72
N ASN A 188 10.00 20.02 -10.17
CA ASN A 188 9.70 18.96 -9.20
C ASN A 188 9.01 19.52 -7.94
N ALA A 189 9.45 20.69 -7.46
CA ALA A 189 8.80 21.35 -6.32
C ALA A 189 7.37 21.80 -6.64
N LEU A 190 7.12 22.26 -7.88
CA LEU A 190 5.77 22.59 -8.34
C LEU A 190 4.89 21.35 -8.44
N GLU A 191 5.39 20.26 -9.03
CA GLU A 191 4.68 18.98 -9.15
C GLU A 191 4.32 18.42 -7.75
N GLU A 192 5.26 18.44 -6.81
CA GLU A 192 5.00 18.05 -5.42
C GLU A 192 3.87 18.89 -4.79
N ALA A 193 3.89 20.20 -4.99
CA ALA A 193 2.84 21.10 -4.48
C ALA A 193 1.47 20.77 -5.13
N GLN A 194 1.43 20.48 -6.42
CA GLN A 194 0.21 20.09 -7.14
C GLN A 194 -0.31 18.73 -6.67
N LEU A 195 0.56 17.75 -6.43
CA LEU A 195 0.18 16.45 -5.85
C LEU A 195 -0.41 16.63 -4.45
N ASN A 196 0.21 17.46 -3.61
CA ASN A 196 -0.30 17.74 -2.27
C ASN A 196 -1.68 18.41 -2.31
N LEU A 197 -1.92 19.32 -3.25
CA LEU A 197 -3.23 19.89 -3.49
C LEU A 197 -4.24 18.83 -3.95
N GLY A 198 -3.84 17.93 -4.84
CA GLY A 198 -4.69 16.80 -5.25
C GLY A 198 -5.05 15.87 -4.08
N TRP A 199 -4.11 15.65 -3.17
CA TRP A 199 -4.33 14.82 -1.97
C TRP A 199 -5.12 15.50 -0.86
N SER A 200 -5.44 16.79 -0.99
CA SER A 200 -6.40 17.46 -0.08
C SER A 200 -7.82 16.91 -0.25
N LYS A 201 -8.11 16.23 -1.36
CA LYS A 201 -9.36 15.50 -1.61
C LYS A 201 -9.12 14.02 -1.44
N VAL A 202 -9.85 13.39 -0.53
CA VAL A 202 -9.69 11.98 -0.21
C VAL A 202 -10.82 11.17 -0.82
N TYR A 203 -10.45 10.23 -1.65
CA TYR A 203 -11.37 9.37 -2.40
C TYR A 203 -11.35 7.93 -1.91
N ALA A 204 -12.46 7.22 -2.08
CA ALA A 204 -12.56 5.80 -1.81
C ALA A 204 -11.63 5.00 -2.73
N GLN A 205 -10.78 4.15 -2.13
CA GLN A 205 -9.86 3.30 -2.87
C GLN A 205 -10.50 2.00 -3.37
N THR A 206 -11.58 1.57 -2.71
CA THR A 206 -12.33 0.34 -2.98
C THR A 206 -13.81 0.59 -2.79
N ASP A 207 -14.64 -0.27 -3.41
CA ASP A 207 -16.06 -0.32 -3.11
C ASP A 207 -16.26 -0.82 -1.67
N GLY A 208 -17.26 -0.28 -0.98
CA GLY A 208 -17.52 -0.72 0.38
C GLY A 208 -18.55 0.14 1.12
N THR A 209 -18.72 -0.19 2.39
CA THR A 209 -19.54 0.58 3.33
C THR A 209 -18.64 1.34 4.29
N VAL A 210 -18.91 2.62 4.45
CA VAL A 210 -18.19 3.49 5.42
C VAL A 210 -18.52 3.04 6.84
N SER A 211 -17.49 2.83 7.64
CA SER A 211 -17.60 2.46 9.04
C SER A 211 -16.64 3.26 9.91
N ASN A 212 -16.97 3.42 11.17
CA ASN A 212 -16.15 4.13 12.16
C ASN A 212 -15.69 5.51 11.69
N LEU A 213 -16.65 6.30 11.20
CA LEU A 213 -16.41 7.66 10.74
C LEU A 213 -16.12 8.58 11.94
N GLN A 214 -14.88 9.01 12.08
CA GLN A 214 -14.41 9.92 13.13
C GLN A 214 -14.08 11.31 12.59
N LEU A 215 -14.81 11.75 11.57
CA LEU A 215 -14.60 13.01 10.87
C LEU A 215 -15.74 13.99 11.15
N SER A 216 -15.35 15.23 11.41
CA SER A 216 -16.24 16.37 11.40
C SER A 216 -15.54 17.59 10.79
N PRO A 217 -16.26 18.51 10.14
CA PRO A 217 -15.68 19.76 9.70
C PRO A 217 -14.99 20.50 10.86
N GLY A 218 -13.80 21.03 10.62
CA GLY A 218 -12.97 21.66 11.63
C GLY A 218 -12.00 20.74 12.38
N LEU A 219 -12.10 19.41 12.21
CA LEU A 219 -11.12 18.45 12.76
C LEU A 219 -9.79 18.59 12.02
N TYR A 220 -8.67 18.50 12.73
CA TYR A 220 -7.35 18.44 12.13
C TYR A 220 -7.01 16.99 11.78
N ALA A 221 -6.92 16.68 10.50
CA ALA A 221 -6.50 15.39 9.99
C ALA A 221 -4.97 15.31 9.91
N THR A 222 -4.39 14.33 10.58
CA THR A 222 -2.95 14.05 10.48
C THR A 222 -2.69 13.03 9.38
N ALA A 223 -1.67 13.28 8.56
CA ALA A 223 -1.29 12.34 7.49
C ALA A 223 -1.03 10.93 8.04
N ALA A 224 -1.42 9.91 7.27
CA ALA A 224 -1.30 8.49 7.60
C ALA A 224 -2.12 8.00 8.81
N THR A 225 -2.87 8.87 9.49
CA THR A 225 -3.77 8.46 10.58
C THR A 225 -5.13 8.09 9.98
N PRO A 226 -5.63 6.86 10.18
CA PRO A 226 -6.95 6.45 9.69
C PRO A 226 -8.06 7.23 10.41
N LEU A 227 -9.00 7.78 9.65
CA LEU A 227 -10.12 8.58 10.17
C LEU A 227 -11.48 7.94 9.88
N LEU A 228 -11.52 6.96 9.00
CA LEU A 228 -12.65 6.10 8.72
C LEU A 228 -12.16 4.77 8.15
N ALA A 229 -13.04 3.79 8.08
CA ALA A 229 -12.77 2.49 7.47
C ALA A 229 -13.78 2.19 6.37
N LEU A 230 -13.34 1.57 5.30
CA LEU A 230 -14.19 1.00 4.26
C LEU A 230 -14.26 -0.51 4.46
N VAL A 231 -15.46 -1.03 4.68
CA VAL A 231 -15.73 -2.46 4.82
C VAL A 231 -16.20 -2.99 3.48
N SER A 232 -15.44 -3.93 2.91
CA SER A 232 -15.77 -4.56 1.62
C SER A 232 -17.10 -5.30 1.65
N HIS A 233 -17.79 -5.38 0.52
CA HIS A 233 -18.99 -6.21 0.37
C HIS A 233 -18.66 -7.71 0.25
N GLN A 234 -17.44 -8.06 -0.10
CA GLN A 234 -17.02 -9.46 -0.15
C GLN A 234 -16.98 -10.05 1.26
N THR A 235 -17.73 -11.13 1.43
CA THR A 235 -17.82 -11.86 2.70
C THR A 235 -16.94 -13.09 2.61
N ASP A 236 -16.06 -13.26 3.59
CA ASP A 236 -15.27 -14.46 3.81
C ASP A 236 -15.68 -15.06 5.16
N ILE A 237 -15.82 -16.38 5.24
CA ILE A 237 -16.13 -17.06 6.49
C ILE A 237 -14.89 -17.80 6.92
N VAL A 238 -14.36 -17.40 8.05
CA VAL A 238 -13.19 -18.01 8.64
C VAL A 238 -13.62 -19.01 9.68
N ALA A 239 -13.15 -20.24 9.58
CA ALA A 239 -13.51 -21.33 10.46
C ALA A 239 -12.26 -22.04 10.98
N ASP A 240 -12.16 -22.18 12.31
CA ASP A 240 -11.03 -22.80 12.99
C ASP A 240 -11.37 -24.26 13.37
N PHE A 241 -10.78 -25.21 12.65
CA PHE A 241 -10.94 -26.64 12.86
C PHE A 241 -9.73 -27.24 13.57
N ARG A 242 -9.91 -28.38 14.21
CA ARG A 242 -8.79 -29.18 14.71
C ARG A 242 -8.02 -29.77 13.54
N GLU A 243 -6.69 -29.77 13.60
CA GLU A 243 -5.82 -30.27 12.54
C GLU A 243 -6.20 -31.69 12.05
N LYS A 244 -6.51 -32.59 13.00
CA LYS A 244 -6.92 -33.97 12.69
C LYS A 244 -8.21 -34.06 11.84
N SER A 245 -9.11 -33.11 12.02
CA SER A 245 -10.42 -33.06 11.34
C SER A 245 -10.28 -32.57 9.90
N LEU A 246 -9.20 -31.89 9.55
CA LEU A 246 -8.91 -31.38 8.20
C LEU A 246 -8.16 -32.39 7.31
N ARG A 247 -7.86 -33.60 7.79
CA ARG A 247 -7.08 -34.62 7.08
C ARG A 247 -7.59 -34.93 5.66
N HIS A 248 -8.88 -34.86 5.45
CA HIS A 248 -9.52 -35.15 4.17
C HIS A 248 -10.09 -33.89 3.48
N THR A 249 -9.92 -32.70 4.08
CA THR A 249 -10.39 -31.43 3.52
C THR A 249 -9.43 -30.96 2.44
N ARG A 250 -9.98 -30.49 1.33
CA ARG A 250 -9.25 -29.90 0.21
C ARG A 250 -9.94 -28.59 -0.20
N VAL A 251 -9.26 -27.81 -0.99
CA VAL A 251 -9.89 -26.70 -1.71
C VAL A 251 -11.06 -27.26 -2.54
N ASP A 252 -12.15 -26.53 -2.61
CA ASP A 252 -13.43 -26.93 -3.22
C ASP A 252 -14.22 -28.03 -2.46
N THR A 253 -13.81 -28.42 -1.26
CA THR A 253 -14.65 -29.27 -0.41
C THR A 253 -15.96 -28.55 -0.09
N ASP A 254 -17.10 -29.26 -0.31
CA ASP A 254 -18.41 -28.74 0.05
C ASP A 254 -18.51 -28.50 1.56
N ALA A 255 -19.20 -27.43 1.93
CA ALA A 255 -19.45 -27.05 3.31
C ALA A 255 -20.89 -26.56 3.49
N ALA A 256 -21.37 -26.61 4.71
CA ALA A 256 -22.61 -25.95 5.13
C ALA A 256 -22.32 -24.96 6.24
N VAL A 257 -22.99 -23.83 6.20
CA VAL A 257 -22.84 -22.74 7.16
C VAL A 257 -24.20 -22.38 7.75
N VAL A 258 -24.20 -22.19 9.05
CA VAL A 258 -25.35 -21.66 9.80
C VAL A 258 -24.89 -20.43 10.56
N PHE A 259 -25.64 -19.35 10.47
CA PHE A 259 -25.33 -18.10 11.19
C PHE A 259 -26.23 -17.98 12.44
N ASP A 260 -25.66 -17.53 13.54
CA ASP A 260 -26.41 -17.26 14.76
C ASP A 260 -27.50 -16.20 14.53
N ALA A 261 -27.26 -15.26 13.64
CA ALA A 261 -28.21 -14.22 13.27
C ALA A 261 -29.39 -14.72 12.40
N MET A 262 -29.30 -15.95 11.84
CA MET A 262 -30.32 -16.52 10.93
C MET A 262 -30.62 -17.98 11.31
N PRO A 263 -31.14 -18.23 12.53
CA PRO A 263 -31.42 -19.58 12.98
C PRO A 263 -32.45 -20.27 12.07
N GLY A 264 -32.33 -21.58 11.88
CA GLY A 264 -33.18 -22.38 11.01
C GLY A 264 -32.80 -22.39 9.54
N LYS A 265 -31.85 -21.51 9.09
CA LYS A 265 -31.37 -21.49 7.69
C LYS A 265 -29.98 -22.13 7.61
N VAL A 266 -29.80 -23.02 6.63
CA VAL A 266 -28.52 -23.65 6.30
C VAL A 266 -28.13 -23.18 4.92
N PHE A 267 -26.94 -22.61 4.83
CA PHE A 267 -26.36 -22.06 3.59
C PHE A 267 -25.33 -23.02 3.02
N SER A 268 -25.39 -23.26 1.73
CA SER A 268 -24.35 -24.01 1.02
C SER A 268 -23.11 -23.15 0.82
N ALA A 269 -21.97 -23.76 1.03
CA ALA A 269 -20.68 -23.07 0.96
C ALA A 269 -19.61 -24.03 0.45
N ARG A 270 -18.41 -23.47 0.20
CA ARG A 270 -17.28 -24.23 -0.30
C ARG A 270 -15.98 -23.70 0.32
N VAL A 271 -15.06 -24.63 0.60
CA VAL A 271 -13.72 -24.27 1.08
C VAL A 271 -12.94 -23.61 -0.05
N THR A 272 -12.46 -22.39 0.17
CA THR A 272 -11.67 -21.62 -0.80
C THR A 272 -10.19 -21.76 -0.59
N SER A 273 -9.75 -21.77 0.65
CA SER A 273 -8.34 -21.92 1.00
C SER A 273 -8.17 -22.37 2.45
N SER A 274 -6.95 -22.74 2.78
CA SER A 274 -6.47 -22.96 4.14
C SER A 274 -5.26 -22.11 4.39
N ASP A 275 -5.14 -21.55 5.60
CA ASP A 275 -3.96 -20.77 5.97
C ASP A 275 -2.70 -21.64 5.90
N ALA A 276 -1.62 -21.05 5.38
CA ALA A 276 -0.34 -21.74 5.22
C ALA A 276 0.35 -22.04 6.56
N GLY A 277 -0.07 -21.42 7.64
CA GLY A 277 0.52 -21.59 8.96
C GLY A 277 -0.22 -20.82 10.04
N ILE A 278 0.15 -21.10 11.28
CA ILE A 278 -0.37 -20.46 12.49
C ILE A 278 0.78 -19.89 13.29
N LEU A 279 0.49 -18.93 14.14
CA LEU A 279 1.50 -18.25 14.98
C LEU A 279 2.34 -19.21 15.83
N ALA A 280 1.74 -20.31 16.33
CA ALA A 280 2.44 -21.33 17.11
C ALA A 280 3.53 -22.10 16.31
N GLY A 281 3.50 -22.02 14.98
CA GLY A 281 4.54 -22.60 14.08
C GLY A 281 5.62 -21.61 13.68
N GLN A 282 5.58 -20.36 14.16
CA GLN A 282 6.60 -19.35 13.83
C GLN A 282 7.69 -19.31 14.89
N GLU A 283 8.91 -19.50 14.45
CA GLU A 283 10.08 -19.24 15.27
C GLU A 283 10.34 -17.72 15.30
N GLN A 284 10.28 -17.14 16.51
CA GLN A 284 10.57 -15.72 16.67
C GLN A 284 12.07 -15.47 16.54
N VAL A 285 12.47 -14.73 15.51
CA VAL A 285 13.86 -14.31 15.31
C VAL A 285 14.18 -13.14 16.28
N ASN A 286 14.38 -13.48 17.56
CA ASN A 286 14.70 -12.51 18.62
C ASN A 286 16.10 -12.68 19.21
N GLY A 287 16.93 -13.53 18.57
CA GLY A 287 18.31 -13.84 19.03
C GLY A 287 18.38 -14.70 20.30
N GLN A 288 17.26 -15.21 20.79
CA GLN A 288 17.20 -16.16 21.90
C GLN A 288 17.14 -17.60 21.39
N LEU A 289 17.62 -18.56 22.22
CA LEU A 289 17.48 -19.96 21.89
C LEU A 289 16.01 -20.38 21.94
N SER A 290 15.59 -21.22 20.99
CA SER A 290 14.23 -21.75 20.94
C SER A 290 13.91 -22.53 22.19
N GLN A 291 12.78 -22.23 22.83
CA GLN A 291 12.28 -22.98 23.98
C GLN A 291 11.20 -23.94 23.48
N PRO A 292 11.41 -25.27 23.64
CA PRO A 292 10.37 -26.26 23.33
C PRO A 292 9.15 -26.04 24.23
N GLU A 293 7.94 -26.14 23.63
CA GLU A 293 6.69 -26.09 24.40
C GLU A 293 6.68 -27.22 25.46
N GLN A 294 6.60 -26.84 26.73
CA GLN A 294 6.43 -27.78 27.83
C GLN A 294 4.92 -28.04 28.03
N SER A 295 4.46 -29.22 27.62
CA SER A 295 3.09 -29.63 27.92
C SER A 295 3.02 -30.11 29.37
N THR A 296 2.24 -29.41 30.19
CA THR A 296 1.90 -29.80 31.58
C THR A 296 0.68 -30.71 31.66
N ARG A 297 0.06 -31.01 30.49
CA ARG A 297 -1.16 -31.84 30.42
C ARG A 297 -0.83 -33.21 29.83
N TRP A 298 -1.49 -34.23 30.37
CA TRP A 298 -1.37 -35.60 29.88
C TRP A 298 -1.85 -35.79 28.46
N VAL A 299 -2.86 -35.04 28.03
CA VAL A 299 -3.37 -35.04 26.65
C VAL A 299 -2.97 -33.72 26.01
N ARG A 300 -2.24 -33.81 24.89
CA ARG A 300 -1.88 -32.65 24.07
C ARG A 300 -3.17 -32.00 23.51
N ASP A 301 -3.31 -30.71 23.70
CA ASP A 301 -4.39 -29.96 23.05
C ASP A 301 -4.21 -30.04 21.51
N ALA A 302 -5.29 -30.38 20.80
CA ALA A 302 -5.25 -30.42 19.36
C ALA A 302 -5.07 -29.02 18.79
N GLN A 303 -4.06 -28.85 17.96
CA GLN A 303 -3.83 -27.59 17.25
C GLN A 303 -5.03 -27.27 16.35
N ARG A 304 -5.38 -25.99 16.25
CA ARG A 304 -6.41 -25.50 15.34
C ARG A 304 -5.79 -24.91 14.11
N MET A 305 -6.37 -25.23 12.97
CA MET A 305 -5.98 -24.71 11.67
C MET A 305 -7.16 -23.92 11.10
N ARG A 306 -6.86 -22.84 10.45
CA ARG A 306 -7.83 -21.93 9.85
C ARG A 306 -8.11 -22.29 8.40
N ILE A 307 -9.37 -22.34 8.06
CA ILE A 307 -9.83 -22.44 6.68
C ILE A 307 -10.75 -21.28 6.33
N HIS A 308 -10.77 -20.95 5.06
CA HIS A 308 -11.64 -19.94 4.47
C HIS A 308 -12.75 -20.61 3.70
N VAL A 309 -13.96 -20.14 3.90
CA VAL A 309 -15.16 -20.72 3.29
C VAL A 309 -15.97 -19.60 2.62
N ALA A 310 -16.30 -19.77 1.36
CA ALA A 310 -17.16 -18.86 0.63
C ALA A 310 -18.56 -19.46 0.47
N LEU A 311 -19.60 -18.63 0.59
CA LEU A 311 -20.96 -19.02 0.28
C LEU A 311 -21.12 -19.20 -1.23
N ASN A 312 -21.88 -20.21 -1.65
CA ASN A 312 -22.22 -20.41 -3.06
C ASN A 312 -23.21 -19.36 -3.57
N GLU A 313 -24.04 -18.82 -2.69
CA GLU A 313 -25.02 -17.77 -3.00
C GLU A 313 -24.84 -16.57 -2.07
N PRO A 314 -25.00 -15.35 -2.56
CA PRO A 314 -24.92 -14.16 -1.72
C PRO A 314 -26.06 -14.14 -0.70
N LEU A 315 -25.81 -13.57 0.47
CA LEU A 315 -26.83 -13.39 1.50
C LEU A 315 -27.77 -12.24 1.11
N ASP A 316 -29.07 -12.44 1.26
CA ASP A 316 -30.09 -11.39 1.07
C ASP A 316 -29.86 -10.19 2.00
N THR A 317 -29.43 -10.47 3.22
CA THR A 317 -29.09 -9.44 4.22
C THR A 317 -27.61 -9.58 4.58
N PRO A 318 -26.80 -8.55 4.35
CA PRO A 318 -25.38 -8.59 4.68
C PRO A 318 -25.18 -8.65 6.19
N LEU A 319 -24.47 -9.66 6.67
CA LEU A 319 -24.11 -9.79 8.08
C LEU A 319 -22.93 -8.88 8.41
N PRO A 320 -22.86 -8.33 9.63
CA PRO A 320 -21.72 -7.52 10.06
C PRO A 320 -20.45 -8.39 10.19
N THR A 321 -19.29 -7.77 10.03
CA THR A 321 -18.01 -8.40 10.37
C THR A 321 -18.00 -8.81 11.83
N GLY A 322 -17.55 -10.04 12.13
CA GLY A 322 -17.56 -10.60 13.47
C GLY A 322 -18.85 -11.38 13.81
N ALA A 323 -19.85 -11.42 12.91
CA ALA A 323 -21.01 -12.30 13.10
C ALA A 323 -20.56 -13.75 13.21
N ARG A 324 -21.10 -14.46 14.20
CA ARG A 324 -20.74 -15.86 14.45
C ARG A 324 -21.46 -16.80 13.49
N ALA A 325 -20.77 -17.87 13.18
CA ALA A 325 -21.28 -18.93 12.34
C ALA A 325 -20.82 -20.29 12.85
N THR A 326 -21.57 -21.33 12.49
CA THR A 326 -21.16 -22.72 12.64
C THR A 326 -20.93 -23.29 11.25
N VAL A 327 -19.75 -23.85 11.02
CA VAL A 327 -19.35 -24.44 9.74
C VAL A 327 -19.21 -25.94 9.86
N GLN A 328 -19.79 -26.66 8.91
CA GLN A 328 -19.65 -28.10 8.76
C GLN A 328 -19.06 -28.43 7.40
N LEU A 329 -18.06 -29.33 7.39
CA LEU A 329 -17.44 -29.81 6.17
C LEU A 329 -17.99 -31.18 5.75
N TYR A 330 -18.08 -31.41 4.46
CA TYR A 330 -18.45 -32.67 3.86
C TYR A 330 -17.21 -33.36 3.26
N ASN A 331 -16.39 -33.98 4.11
CA ASN A 331 -15.14 -34.63 3.68
C ASN A 331 -15.38 -35.98 3.00
N SER A 332 -16.60 -36.47 2.93
CA SER A 332 -16.95 -37.74 2.31
C SER A 332 -18.07 -37.56 1.26
N GLU A 333 -17.89 -38.18 0.11
CA GLU A 333 -18.91 -38.23 -0.96
C GLU A 333 -19.99 -39.29 -0.71
N GLY A 334 -19.84 -40.09 0.35
CA GLY A 334 -20.82 -41.16 0.67
C GLY A 334 -22.20 -40.60 1.01
N MET A 335 -23.26 -41.16 0.40
CA MET A 335 -24.65 -40.73 0.63
C MET A 335 -25.02 -40.73 2.11
N PHE A 336 -24.59 -41.74 2.87
CA PHE A 336 -24.85 -41.83 4.31
C PHE A 336 -24.19 -40.69 5.10
N ALA A 337 -22.94 -40.40 4.81
CA ALA A 337 -22.21 -39.32 5.48
C ALA A 337 -22.88 -37.95 5.20
N ARG A 338 -23.27 -37.69 3.96
CA ARG A 338 -23.99 -36.44 3.57
C ARG A 338 -25.36 -36.31 4.25
N THR A 339 -26.12 -37.38 4.33
CA THR A 339 -27.45 -37.36 4.99
C THR A 339 -27.31 -37.09 6.47
N PHE A 340 -26.34 -37.71 7.15
CA PHE A 340 -26.09 -37.47 8.57
C PHE A 340 -25.52 -36.09 8.83
N ALA A 341 -24.60 -35.61 8.01
CA ALA A 341 -24.07 -34.26 8.09
C ALA A 341 -25.21 -33.22 7.93
N GLY A 342 -26.09 -33.43 6.95
CA GLY A 342 -27.29 -32.62 6.77
C GLY A 342 -28.17 -32.59 8.02
N ALA A 343 -28.45 -33.77 8.59
CA ALA A 343 -29.25 -33.85 9.84
C ALA A 343 -28.56 -33.12 11.00
N GLN A 344 -27.23 -33.25 11.15
CA GLN A 344 -26.47 -32.64 12.20
C GLN A 344 -26.49 -31.10 12.08
N ILE A 345 -26.24 -30.52 10.91
CA ILE A 345 -26.24 -29.07 10.72
C ILE A 345 -27.64 -28.47 10.86
N HIS A 346 -28.68 -29.17 10.44
CA HIS A 346 -30.06 -28.74 10.66
C HIS A 346 -30.43 -28.74 12.15
N LEU A 347 -29.99 -29.76 12.89
CA LEU A 347 -30.21 -29.81 14.34
C LEU A 347 -29.48 -28.63 15.04
N VAL A 348 -28.23 -28.34 14.64
CA VAL A 348 -27.47 -27.18 15.14
C VAL A 348 -28.18 -25.88 14.78
N SER A 349 -28.66 -25.75 13.55
CA SER A 349 -29.41 -24.57 13.12
C SER A 349 -30.67 -24.33 13.96
N TRP A 350 -31.34 -25.37 14.41
CA TRP A 350 -32.47 -25.25 15.32
C TRP A 350 -32.05 -24.91 16.74
N LEU A 351 -30.92 -25.41 17.20
CA LEU A 351 -30.40 -25.06 18.52
C LEU A 351 -30.02 -23.56 18.63
N HIS A 352 -29.69 -22.90 17.53
CA HIS A 352 -29.45 -21.45 17.51
C HIS A 352 -30.70 -20.59 17.77
N TYR A 353 -31.91 -21.18 17.87
CA TYR A 353 -33.09 -20.47 18.39
C TYR A 353 -33.07 -20.34 19.92
N VAL A 354 -32.32 -21.18 20.62
CA VAL A 354 -32.33 -21.28 22.09
C VAL A 354 -31.00 -20.78 22.67
N TYR A 355 -29.93 -20.88 21.93
CA TYR A 355 -28.56 -20.64 22.42
C TYR A 355 -27.89 -19.46 21.74
#